data_9c09b4d061cb4851a2f903c99eceb927
#
_entry.id   9c09b4d061cb4851a2f903c99eceb927
#
_cell.length_a   1.000
_cell.length_b   1.000
_cell.length_c   1.000
_cell.angle_alpha   90.00
_cell.angle_beta   90.00
_cell.angle_gamma   90.00
#
_symmetry.space_group_name_H-M   'P 1'
#
loop_
_entity.id
_entity.type
_entity.pdbx_description
1 polymer ?
#
loop_
_entity_poly.entity_id
_entity_poly.type
_entity_poly.pdbx_seq_one_letter_code
_entity_poly.pdbx_strand_id
1 'polypeptide(L)'
;DAGKAGAIKLAETLAPKAKIMPLQAKDANEYLSLGKDADFVRDWWNAKQYTPENIISGEELWDVMNEKAIEAEVHYPYEGLEKLTHGIRMGELITITAGSGLGKSQFVREILYHCLKNTEHKMGLMFLEESIKRSGLGVMSLAANKPLHISDVFNSTPLEERKAAFDETLGTGRVFLYDHFGSNSIDAILHCVRFFANALNCKFVVLDHVSIVISDQQQGDERRAIDEIMTKLRMIVQELDISLILVSHLKRPSSAGHEEGAVTSLSQLRGSASIGQLSDIVLGLERNGQHEDEEERHTTTVRVIKNRFSGLTGPACKLLYSSETGRMTEKEDFKDIE
;
A
#
# COMPACT_ATOMS: atom_id res chain seq x y z
N ASP A 1 4.29 -28.90 -22.46
CA ASP A 1 4.48 -29.87 -23.54
C ASP A 1 5.80 -29.55 -24.22
N ALA A 2 6.70 -30.55 -24.34
CA ALA A 2 8.06 -30.39 -24.88
C ALA A 2 8.07 -29.92 -26.35
N GLY A 3 7.07 -30.33 -27.15
CA GLY A 3 6.91 -29.89 -28.53
C GLY A 3 6.62 -28.39 -28.65
N LYS A 4 5.72 -27.87 -27.82
CA LYS A 4 5.39 -26.45 -27.78
C LYS A 4 6.58 -25.59 -27.33
N ALA A 5 7.32 -26.04 -26.31
CA ALA A 5 8.53 -25.36 -25.84
C ALA A 5 9.63 -25.33 -26.91
N GLY A 6 9.82 -26.45 -27.65
CA GLY A 6 10.76 -26.52 -28.77
C GLY A 6 10.37 -25.59 -29.92
N ALA A 7 9.08 -25.52 -30.28
CA ALA A 7 8.58 -24.63 -31.32
C ALA A 7 8.79 -23.15 -30.95
N ILE A 8 8.54 -22.77 -29.69
CA ILE A 8 8.78 -21.41 -29.19
C ILE A 8 10.27 -21.04 -29.29
N LYS A 9 11.15 -21.87 -28.79
CA LYS A 9 12.59 -21.64 -28.85
C LYS A 9 13.11 -21.50 -30.29
N LEU A 10 12.59 -22.31 -31.21
CA LEU A 10 12.92 -22.20 -32.61
C LEU A 10 12.37 -20.90 -33.24
N ALA A 11 11.17 -20.52 -32.89
CA ALA A 11 10.55 -19.29 -33.38
C ALA A 11 11.29 -18.03 -32.88
N GLU A 12 11.75 -18.02 -31.63
CA GLU A 12 12.63 -16.95 -31.09
C GLU A 12 13.92 -16.82 -31.87
N THR A 13 14.52 -17.95 -32.23
CA THR A 13 15.81 -17.98 -32.97
C THR A 13 15.64 -17.49 -34.42
N LEU A 14 14.49 -17.74 -35.04
CA LEU A 14 14.18 -17.43 -36.44
C LEU A 14 13.38 -16.15 -36.64
N ALA A 15 13.00 -15.47 -35.56
CA ALA A 15 12.27 -14.21 -35.66
C ALA A 15 12.98 -13.18 -36.56
N PRO A 16 12.26 -12.39 -37.35
CA PRO A 16 10.80 -12.29 -37.50
C PRO A 16 10.18 -13.24 -38.55
N LYS A 17 10.93 -14.18 -39.09
CA LYS A 17 10.50 -15.04 -40.23
C LYS A 17 9.65 -16.23 -39.81
N ALA A 18 9.70 -16.61 -38.52
CA ALA A 18 8.95 -17.76 -38.02
C ALA A 18 7.51 -17.41 -37.69
N LYS A 19 6.59 -18.30 -38.07
CA LYS A 19 5.20 -18.26 -37.64
C LYS A 19 4.89 -19.53 -36.86
N ILE A 20 4.09 -19.43 -35.82
CA ILE A 20 3.59 -20.58 -35.07
C ILE A 20 2.13 -20.82 -35.47
N MET A 21 1.84 -22.04 -35.87
CA MET A 21 0.51 -22.52 -36.14
C MET A 21 -0.11 -23.03 -34.84
N PRO A 22 -1.25 -22.48 -34.40
CA PRO A 22 -1.98 -23.03 -33.26
C PRO A 22 -2.62 -24.36 -33.64
N LEU A 23 -2.13 -25.46 -33.08
CA LEU A 23 -2.71 -26.79 -33.32
C LEU A 23 -3.95 -27.00 -32.44
N GLN A 24 -5.07 -27.39 -33.05
CA GLN A 24 -6.28 -27.86 -32.37
C GLN A 24 -6.25 -29.36 -32.06
N ALA A 25 -5.25 -30.07 -32.55
CA ALA A 25 -4.96 -31.45 -32.27
C ALA A 25 -3.49 -31.61 -31.87
N LYS A 26 -3.09 -32.80 -31.40
CA LYS A 26 -1.75 -33.06 -30.90
C LYS A 26 -0.67 -32.84 -31.97
N ASP A 27 -0.95 -33.29 -33.18
CA ASP A 27 -0.07 -33.20 -34.35
C ASP A 27 -0.86 -33.29 -35.66
N ALA A 28 -0.15 -33.14 -36.80
CA ALA A 28 -0.77 -33.20 -38.12
C ALA A 28 -1.41 -34.56 -38.43
N ASN A 29 -0.90 -35.65 -37.86
CA ASN A 29 -1.41 -36.98 -38.08
C ASN A 29 -2.77 -37.17 -37.37
N GLU A 30 -2.94 -36.58 -36.22
CA GLU A 30 -4.22 -36.58 -35.51
C GLU A 30 -5.30 -35.77 -36.27
N TYR A 31 -4.97 -34.64 -36.90
CA TYR A 31 -5.90 -33.94 -37.78
C TYR A 31 -6.40 -34.86 -38.92
N LEU A 32 -5.49 -35.61 -39.55
CA LEU A 32 -5.82 -36.52 -40.62
C LEU A 32 -6.70 -37.68 -40.13
N SER A 33 -6.34 -38.30 -39.00
CA SER A 33 -7.07 -39.41 -38.40
C SER A 33 -8.49 -39.04 -37.97
N LEU A 34 -8.71 -37.77 -37.64
CA LEU A 34 -10.02 -37.21 -37.28
C LEU A 34 -10.81 -36.64 -38.45
N GLY A 35 -10.27 -36.76 -39.68
CA GLY A 35 -10.93 -36.22 -40.90
C GLY A 35 -10.99 -34.69 -40.92
N LYS A 36 -10.05 -34.00 -40.24
CA LYS A 36 -9.97 -32.54 -40.10
C LYS A 36 -8.88 -31.92 -40.97
N ASP A 37 -8.58 -32.47 -42.12
CA ASP A 37 -7.59 -31.98 -43.07
C ASP A 37 -7.84 -30.53 -43.51
N ALA A 38 -9.10 -30.17 -43.75
CA ALA A 38 -9.49 -28.79 -44.07
C ALA A 38 -9.19 -27.80 -42.90
N ASP A 39 -9.39 -28.25 -41.69
CA ASP A 39 -9.06 -27.44 -40.49
C ASP A 39 -7.54 -27.22 -40.35
N PHE A 40 -6.74 -28.25 -40.62
CA PHE A 40 -5.27 -28.14 -40.63
C PHE A 40 -4.80 -27.08 -41.64
N VAL A 41 -5.33 -27.11 -42.87
CA VAL A 41 -4.97 -26.15 -43.92
C VAL A 41 -5.38 -24.73 -43.49
N ARG A 42 -6.58 -24.57 -42.92
CA ARG A 42 -7.01 -23.28 -42.37
C ARG A 42 -6.09 -22.78 -41.27
N ASP A 43 -5.73 -23.62 -40.31
CA ASP A 43 -4.88 -23.27 -39.17
C ASP A 43 -3.43 -22.97 -39.64
N TRP A 44 -2.98 -23.62 -40.70
CA TRP A 44 -1.70 -23.30 -41.38
C TRP A 44 -1.71 -21.86 -41.94
N TRP A 45 -2.74 -21.48 -42.65
CA TRP A 45 -2.83 -20.13 -43.20
C TRP A 45 -3.06 -19.07 -42.15
N ASN A 46 -3.61 -19.43 -41.01
CA ASN A 46 -3.83 -18.57 -39.84
C ASN A 46 -2.60 -18.54 -38.90
N ALA A 47 -1.49 -19.19 -39.24
CA ALA A 47 -0.28 -19.16 -38.45
C ALA A 47 0.22 -17.73 -38.26
N LYS A 48 0.35 -17.31 -36.99
CA LYS A 48 0.78 -15.97 -36.61
C LYS A 48 2.29 -15.92 -36.36
N GLN A 49 2.89 -14.75 -36.56
CA GLN A 49 4.26 -14.50 -36.15
C GLN A 49 4.34 -14.70 -34.63
N TYR A 50 5.40 -15.40 -34.20
CA TYR A 50 5.61 -15.57 -32.78
C TYR A 50 5.90 -14.22 -32.11
N THR A 51 5.14 -13.92 -31.09
CA THR A 51 5.35 -12.81 -30.18
C THR A 51 5.41 -13.38 -28.77
N PRO A 52 6.41 -13.05 -27.94
CA PRO A 52 6.43 -13.46 -26.53
C PRO A 52 5.14 -13.06 -25.80
N GLU A 53 4.69 -13.89 -24.87
CA GLU A 53 3.42 -13.71 -24.16
C GLU A 53 3.26 -12.34 -23.46
N ASN A 54 4.40 -11.71 -23.16
CA ASN A 54 4.42 -10.39 -22.48
C ASN A 54 4.44 -9.21 -23.47
N ILE A 55 4.45 -9.46 -24.80
CA ILE A 55 4.42 -8.43 -25.84
C ILE A 55 3.07 -8.50 -26.51
N ILE A 56 2.25 -7.48 -26.25
CA ILE A 56 0.91 -7.35 -26.82
C ILE A 56 0.96 -6.24 -27.87
N SER A 57 0.38 -6.48 -29.05
CA SER A 57 0.29 -5.46 -30.08
C SER A 57 -0.72 -4.37 -29.69
N GLY A 58 -0.49 -3.10 -30.11
CA GLY A 58 -1.41 -2.02 -29.83
C GLY A 58 -2.81 -2.26 -30.39
N GLU A 59 -2.94 -3.04 -31.47
CA GLU A 59 -4.23 -3.41 -32.07
C GLU A 59 -5.05 -4.34 -31.17
N GLU A 60 -4.37 -5.18 -30.37
CA GLU A 60 -5.02 -6.13 -29.44
C GLU A 60 -5.41 -5.48 -28.12
N LEU A 61 -4.97 -4.23 -27.85
CA LEU A 61 -5.25 -3.53 -26.60
C LEU A 61 -6.59 -2.80 -26.58
N TRP A 62 -7.32 -2.70 -27.69
CA TRP A 62 -8.53 -1.89 -27.75
C TRP A 62 -9.57 -2.28 -26.68
N ASP A 63 -9.81 -3.56 -26.49
CA ASP A 63 -10.78 -4.05 -25.50
C ASP A 63 -10.32 -3.76 -24.07
N VAL A 64 -9.02 -3.93 -23.79
CA VAL A 64 -8.40 -3.59 -22.49
C VAL A 64 -8.50 -2.08 -22.22
N MET A 65 -8.27 -1.24 -23.25
CA MET A 65 -8.37 0.22 -23.10
C MET A 65 -9.80 0.72 -22.87
N ASN A 66 -10.80 -0.08 -23.20
CA ASN A 66 -12.21 0.22 -22.96
C ASN A 66 -12.76 -0.45 -21.69
N GLU A 67 -11.94 -1.14 -20.92
CA GLU A 67 -12.32 -1.56 -19.58
C GLU A 67 -12.61 -0.35 -18.70
N LYS A 68 -13.40 -0.57 -17.64
CA LYS A 68 -13.71 0.51 -16.69
C LYS A 68 -12.41 1.13 -16.14
N ALA A 69 -12.42 2.44 -16.02
CA ALA A 69 -11.33 3.16 -15.35
C ALA A 69 -11.09 2.60 -13.95
N ILE A 70 -9.82 2.59 -13.53
CA ILE A 70 -9.45 2.18 -12.17
C ILE A 70 -10.03 3.22 -11.20
N GLU A 71 -11.08 2.87 -10.50
CA GLU A 71 -11.72 3.71 -9.49
C GLU A 71 -11.02 3.53 -8.13
N ALA A 72 -11.18 4.52 -7.24
CA ALA A 72 -10.77 4.37 -5.86
C ALA A 72 -11.66 3.35 -5.15
N GLU A 73 -11.05 2.47 -4.37
CA GLU A 73 -11.78 1.53 -3.50
C GLU A 73 -12.42 2.25 -2.31
N VAL A 74 -11.76 3.29 -1.83
CA VAL A 74 -12.24 4.16 -0.76
C VAL A 74 -11.62 5.55 -0.87
N HIS A 75 -12.39 6.59 -0.57
CA HIS A 75 -11.91 7.96 -0.47
C HIS A 75 -11.13 8.18 0.83
N TYR A 76 -10.25 9.17 0.86
CA TYR A 76 -9.60 9.57 2.12
C TYR A 76 -10.57 10.31 3.04
N PRO A 77 -10.37 10.25 4.38
CA PRO A 77 -11.22 10.99 5.33
C PRO A 77 -10.99 12.51 5.31
N TYR A 78 -10.04 12.99 4.52
CA TYR A 78 -9.60 14.38 4.46
C TYR A 78 -9.77 14.91 3.04
N GLU A 79 -10.60 15.96 2.91
CA GLU A 79 -11.01 16.50 1.60
C GLU A 79 -9.82 17.01 0.77
N GLY A 80 -8.87 17.71 1.41
CA GLY A 80 -7.70 18.21 0.71
C GLY A 80 -6.78 17.10 0.21
N LEU A 81 -6.64 16.02 0.98
CA LEU A 81 -5.87 14.84 0.54
C LEU A 81 -6.58 14.11 -0.60
N GLU A 82 -7.89 13.99 -0.51
CA GLU A 82 -8.73 13.38 -1.55
C GLU A 82 -8.62 14.13 -2.89
N LYS A 83 -8.66 15.45 -2.88
CA LYS A 83 -8.51 16.28 -4.10
C LYS A 83 -7.22 16.02 -4.87
N LEU A 84 -6.11 15.75 -4.17
CA LEU A 84 -4.83 15.49 -4.83
C LEU A 84 -4.67 14.03 -5.25
N THR A 85 -5.16 13.09 -4.44
CA THR A 85 -4.88 11.65 -4.62
C THR A 85 -6.00 10.89 -5.32
N HIS A 86 -7.23 11.40 -5.28
CA HIS A 86 -8.43 10.73 -5.79
C HIS A 86 -8.66 9.35 -5.14
N GLY A 87 -8.44 9.24 -3.83
CA GLY A 87 -8.71 8.05 -3.04
C GLY A 87 -7.60 7.00 -3.02
N ILE A 88 -7.90 5.87 -2.40
CA ILE A 88 -7.03 4.70 -2.24
C ILE A 88 -7.48 3.62 -3.21
N ARG A 89 -6.56 3.09 -4.00
CA ARG A 89 -6.81 2.04 -5.00
C ARG A 89 -6.13 0.73 -4.61
N MET A 90 -6.68 -0.37 -5.07
CA MET A 90 -6.00 -1.66 -4.97
C MET A 90 -4.76 -1.67 -5.88
N GLY A 91 -3.78 -2.50 -5.54
CA GLY A 91 -2.49 -2.54 -6.23
C GLY A 91 -1.55 -1.36 -5.94
N GLU A 92 -1.89 -0.46 -4.98
CA GLU A 92 -1.06 0.69 -4.61
C GLU A 92 -0.24 0.46 -3.33
N LEU A 93 1.01 0.91 -3.38
CA LEU A 93 1.91 1.02 -2.24
C LEU A 93 1.97 2.49 -1.79
N ILE A 94 1.37 2.79 -0.64
CA ILE A 94 1.28 4.12 -0.07
C ILE A 94 2.29 4.23 1.07
N THR A 95 3.23 5.16 0.98
CA THR A 95 4.19 5.40 2.07
C THR A 95 3.84 6.67 2.83
N ILE A 96 3.74 6.56 4.15
CA ILE A 96 3.57 7.68 5.07
C ILE A 96 4.88 7.92 5.80
N THR A 97 5.36 9.15 5.77
CA THR A 97 6.63 9.51 6.40
C THR A 97 6.52 10.78 7.25
N ALA A 98 7.30 10.84 8.30
CA ALA A 98 7.42 12.02 9.16
C ALA A 98 8.64 11.89 10.08
N GLY A 99 9.01 12.96 10.76
CA GLY A 99 9.89 12.91 11.92
C GLY A 99 9.33 12.03 13.05
N SER A 100 10.15 11.74 14.04
CA SER A 100 9.72 10.97 15.21
C SER A 100 8.68 11.75 16.01
N GLY A 101 7.66 11.06 16.55
CA GLY A 101 6.64 11.67 17.41
C GLY A 101 5.62 12.58 16.71
N LEU A 102 5.62 12.68 15.37
CA LEU A 102 4.70 13.54 14.62
C LEU A 102 3.34 12.90 14.28
N GLY A 103 3.00 11.77 14.91
CA GLY A 103 1.65 11.20 14.81
C GLY A 103 1.41 10.27 13.61
N LYS A 104 2.46 9.69 12.98
CA LYS A 104 2.31 8.76 11.84
C LYS A 104 1.31 7.63 12.11
N SER A 105 1.49 6.91 13.20
CA SER A 105 0.63 5.76 13.54
C SER A 105 -0.82 6.20 13.82
N GLN A 106 -1.02 7.41 14.38
CA GLN A 106 -2.36 7.96 14.57
C GLN A 106 -3.01 8.29 13.23
N PHE A 107 -2.29 8.95 12.33
CA PHE A 107 -2.77 9.26 10.98
C PHE A 107 -3.14 7.99 10.19
N VAL A 108 -2.31 6.94 10.29
CA VAL A 108 -2.63 5.64 9.70
C VAL A 108 -3.92 5.05 10.28
N ARG A 109 -4.10 5.12 11.59
CA ARG A 109 -5.32 4.63 12.25
C ARG A 109 -6.57 5.38 11.80
N GLU A 110 -6.50 6.71 11.59
CA GLU A 110 -7.63 7.49 11.05
C GLU A 110 -8.04 6.99 9.66
N ILE A 111 -7.07 6.76 8.77
CA ILE A 111 -7.33 6.20 7.44
C ILE A 111 -7.95 4.81 7.55
N LEU A 112 -7.38 3.92 8.38
CA LEU A 112 -7.89 2.57 8.57
C LEU A 112 -9.31 2.53 9.13
N TYR A 113 -9.59 3.36 10.13
CA TYR A 113 -10.93 3.46 10.71
C TYR A 113 -11.93 3.94 9.67
N HIS A 114 -11.54 4.92 8.85
CA HIS A 114 -12.36 5.37 7.73
C HIS A 114 -12.62 4.24 6.71
N CYS A 115 -11.59 3.48 6.34
CA CYS A 115 -11.74 2.30 5.47
C CYS A 115 -12.67 1.26 6.09
N LEU A 116 -12.55 0.99 7.40
CA LEU A 116 -13.40 0.04 8.12
C LEU A 116 -14.89 0.45 8.10
N LYS A 117 -15.16 1.75 8.15
CA LYS A 117 -16.53 2.30 8.14
C LYS A 117 -17.14 2.38 6.75
N ASN A 118 -16.35 2.54 5.71
CA ASN A 118 -16.82 2.82 4.37
C ASN A 118 -16.64 1.67 3.37
N THR A 119 -16.07 0.54 3.82
CA THR A 119 -15.92 -0.67 3.02
C THR A 119 -16.25 -1.92 3.85
N GLU A 120 -16.48 -3.03 3.18
CA GLU A 120 -16.63 -4.36 3.82
C GLU A 120 -15.31 -5.15 3.86
N HIS A 121 -14.20 -4.53 3.46
CA HIS A 121 -12.91 -5.20 3.37
C HIS A 121 -12.30 -5.51 4.73
N LYS A 122 -11.50 -6.57 4.73
CA LYS A 122 -10.67 -6.97 5.87
C LYS A 122 -9.32 -6.27 5.83
N MET A 123 -8.73 -6.09 7.01
CA MET A 123 -7.49 -5.33 7.23
C MET A 123 -6.49 -6.14 8.04
N GLY A 124 -5.23 -6.16 7.59
CA GLY A 124 -4.10 -6.74 8.31
C GLY A 124 -3.20 -5.63 8.86
N LEU A 125 -2.99 -5.59 10.18
CA LEU A 125 -2.26 -4.50 10.84
C LEU A 125 -1.00 -5.04 11.51
N MET A 126 0.15 -4.50 11.13
CA MET A 126 1.47 -4.81 11.66
C MET A 126 2.09 -3.53 12.25
N PHE A 127 1.80 -3.25 13.54
CA PHE A 127 2.42 -2.15 14.30
C PHE A 127 3.60 -2.70 15.08
N LEU A 128 4.80 -2.68 14.49
CA LEU A 128 5.97 -3.38 15.02
C LEU A 128 6.65 -2.66 16.20
N GLU A 129 6.29 -1.43 16.50
CA GLU A 129 6.77 -0.67 17.67
C GLU A 129 5.86 -0.80 18.90
N GLU A 130 4.69 -1.40 18.75
CA GLU A 130 3.67 -1.40 19.77
C GLU A 130 3.30 -2.82 20.20
N SER A 131 2.96 -3.00 21.47
CA SER A 131 2.31 -4.24 21.92
C SER A 131 0.93 -4.38 21.28
N ILE A 132 0.46 -5.61 21.11
CA ILE A 132 -0.87 -5.90 20.52
C ILE A 132 -2.00 -5.19 21.30
N LYS A 133 -1.88 -5.09 22.63
CA LYS A 133 -2.82 -4.34 23.46
C LYS A 133 -2.85 -2.86 23.10
N ARG A 134 -1.68 -2.22 22.93
CA ARG A 134 -1.59 -0.79 22.57
C ARG A 134 -2.14 -0.55 21.17
N SER A 135 -1.81 -1.40 20.22
CA SER A 135 -2.34 -1.32 18.85
C SER A 135 -3.86 -1.46 18.82
N GLY A 136 -4.41 -2.44 19.55
CA GLY A 136 -5.86 -2.65 19.67
C GLY A 136 -6.57 -1.47 20.35
N LEU A 137 -6.03 -0.95 21.46
CA LEU A 137 -6.58 0.23 22.12
C LEU A 137 -6.51 1.47 21.22
N GLY A 138 -5.45 1.61 20.42
CA GLY A 138 -5.32 2.69 19.44
C GLY A 138 -6.42 2.67 18.37
N VAL A 139 -6.81 1.49 17.89
CA VAL A 139 -7.93 1.33 16.95
C VAL A 139 -9.28 1.60 17.63
N MET A 140 -9.50 1.05 18.84
CA MET A 140 -10.73 1.28 19.62
C MET A 140 -10.91 2.75 20.00
N SER A 141 -9.81 3.49 20.22
CA SER A 141 -9.82 4.92 20.59
C SER A 141 -10.58 5.77 19.57
N LEU A 142 -10.52 5.39 18.29
CA LEU A 142 -11.20 6.14 17.22
C LEU A 142 -12.73 6.01 17.32
N ALA A 143 -13.22 4.81 17.58
CA ALA A 143 -14.64 4.56 17.76
C ALA A 143 -15.17 5.16 19.09
N ALA A 144 -14.37 5.04 20.17
CA ALA A 144 -14.73 5.64 21.46
C ALA A 144 -14.62 7.16 21.47
N ASN A 145 -13.93 7.75 20.49
CA ASN A 145 -13.57 9.16 20.46
C ASN A 145 -12.86 9.62 21.77
N LYS A 146 -11.99 8.73 22.29
CA LYS A 146 -11.24 8.90 23.54
C LYS A 146 -9.90 8.19 23.43
N PRO A 147 -8.78 8.75 23.94
CA PRO A 147 -7.47 8.11 23.89
C PRO A 147 -7.35 6.96 24.90
N LEU A 148 -7.97 5.81 24.62
CA LEU A 148 -8.05 4.64 25.52
C LEU A 148 -6.68 4.04 25.88
N HIS A 149 -5.62 4.42 25.21
CA HIS A 149 -4.27 4.00 25.57
C HIS A 149 -3.70 4.74 26.79
N ILE A 150 -4.36 5.83 27.22
CA ILE A 150 -4.03 6.58 28.43
C ILE A 150 -4.76 5.93 29.60
N SER A 151 -4.01 5.54 30.66
CA SER A 151 -4.54 4.74 31.77
C SER A 151 -5.73 5.39 32.47
N ASP A 152 -5.67 6.70 32.74
CA ASP A 152 -6.74 7.41 33.43
C ASP A 152 -8.02 7.47 32.57
N VAL A 153 -7.86 7.70 31.28
CA VAL A 153 -8.98 7.68 30.32
C VAL A 153 -9.58 6.28 30.22
N PHE A 154 -8.74 5.26 30.11
CA PHE A 154 -9.19 3.88 30.05
C PHE A 154 -9.98 3.46 31.31
N ASN A 155 -9.46 3.82 32.50
CA ASN A 155 -10.09 3.46 33.78
C ASN A 155 -11.39 4.22 34.04
N SER A 156 -11.49 5.47 33.56
CA SER A 156 -12.70 6.30 33.69
C SER A 156 -13.76 5.99 32.63
N THR A 157 -13.40 5.32 31.51
CA THR A 157 -14.36 4.95 30.47
C THR A 157 -15.16 3.71 30.89
N PRO A 158 -16.50 3.75 30.90
CA PRO A 158 -17.34 2.61 31.26
C PRO A 158 -17.06 1.36 30.43
N LEU A 159 -17.22 0.19 31.00
CA LEU A 159 -17.00 -1.09 30.31
C LEU A 159 -17.89 -1.23 29.07
N GLU A 160 -19.13 -0.77 29.16
CA GLU A 160 -20.09 -0.83 28.05
C GLU A 160 -19.64 0.02 26.86
N GLU A 161 -19.10 1.21 27.11
CA GLU A 161 -18.57 2.10 26.07
C GLU A 161 -17.30 1.49 25.43
N ARG A 162 -16.40 0.92 26.23
CA ARG A 162 -15.23 0.17 25.71
C ARG A 162 -15.66 -1.05 24.89
N LYS A 163 -16.73 -1.74 25.32
CA LYS A 163 -17.27 -2.89 24.59
C LYS A 163 -17.87 -2.47 23.26
N ALA A 164 -18.64 -1.36 23.23
CA ALA A 164 -19.19 -0.81 22.01
C ALA A 164 -18.08 -0.42 21.01
N ALA A 165 -17.03 0.27 21.48
CA ALA A 165 -15.87 0.60 20.65
C ALA A 165 -15.14 -0.64 20.12
N PHE A 166 -15.03 -1.71 20.92
CA PHE A 166 -14.48 -2.97 20.47
C PHE A 166 -15.35 -3.61 19.39
N ASP A 167 -16.66 -3.68 19.60
CA ASP A 167 -17.61 -4.32 18.65
C ASP A 167 -17.66 -3.56 17.32
N GLU A 168 -17.51 -2.23 17.35
CA GLU A 168 -17.48 -1.39 16.16
C GLU A 168 -16.16 -1.52 15.38
N THR A 169 -15.09 -1.99 16.00
CA THR A 169 -13.75 -2.06 15.41
C THR A 169 -13.21 -3.48 15.32
N LEU A 170 -12.49 -3.93 16.34
CA LEU A 170 -11.84 -5.25 16.38
C LEU A 170 -12.85 -6.40 16.40
N GLY A 171 -14.01 -6.19 17.03
CA GLY A 171 -15.10 -7.16 17.14
C GLY A 171 -15.84 -7.41 15.83
N THR A 172 -15.62 -6.63 14.79
CA THR A 172 -16.22 -6.83 13.47
C THR A 172 -15.78 -8.13 12.76
N GLY A 173 -14.70 -8.76 13.23
CA GLY A 173 -14.06 -9.90 12.55
C GLY A 173 -13.32 -9.51 11.24
N ARG A 174 -13.20 -8.20 10.96
CA ARG A 174 -12.53 -7.68 9.75
C ARG A 174 -11.13 -7.12 10.01
N VAL A 175 -10.72 -6.96 11.26
CA VAL A 175 -9.42 -6.41 11.65
C VAL A 175 -8.54 -7.49 12.26
N PHE A 176 -7.36 -7.71 11.69
CA PHE A 176 -6.38 -8.68 12.14
C PHE A 176 -5.10 -7.98 12.55
N LEU A 177 -4.62 -8.25 13.76
CA LEU A 177 -3.40 -7.67 14.31
C LEU A 177 -2.28 -8.71 14.30
N TYR A 178 -1.09 -8.30 13.86
CA TYR A 178 0.13 -9.11 13.98
C TYR A 178 0.76 -8.91 15.36
N ASP A 179 0.91 -10.00 16.10
CA ASP A 179 1.66 -10.01 17.35
C ASP A 179 3.10 -10.43 17.06
N HIS A 180 4.04 -9.47 17.17
CA HIS A 180 5.42 -9.59 16.70
C HIS A 180 6.37 -10.24 17.72
N PHE A 181 5.88 -11.07 18.63
CA PHE A 181 6.74 -11.80 19.56
C PHE A 181 7.71 -12.72 18.82
N GLY A 182 8.97 -12.29 18.66
CA GLY A 182 10.12 -13.15 18.40
C GLY A 182 10.92 -12.88 17.13
N SER A 183 10.37 -12.62 15.96
CA SER A 183 11.18 -12.41 14.75
C SER A 183 10.59 -11.38 13.80
N ASN A 184 11.33 -10.32 13.56
CA ASN A 184 11.02 -9.30 12.56
C ASN A 184 11.86 -9.50 11.29
N SER A 185 12.17 -10.75 10.91
CA SER A 185 12.90 -11.00 9.67
C SER A 185 12.08 -10.57 8.45
N ILE A 186 12.76 -10.15 7.38
CA ILE A 186 12.13 -9.77 6.12
C ILE A 186 11.17 -10.86 5.63
N ASP A 187 11.60 -12.12 5.67
CA ASP A 187 10.80 -13.25 5.18
C ASP A 187 9.55 -13.48 6.06
N ALA A 188 9.64 -13.32 7.38
CA ALA A 188 8.49 -13.42 8.28
C ALA A 188 7.44 -12.34 7.97
N ILE A 189 7.86 -11.10 7.76
CA ILE A 189 6.98 -9.98 7.40
C ILE A 189 6.30 -10.23 6.05
N LEU A 190 7.07 -10.62 5.03
CA LEU A 190 6.54 -10.91 3.70
C LEU A 190 5.55 -12.09 3.72
N HIS A 191 5.87 -13.13 4.52
CA HIS A 191 4.96 -14.26 4.72
C HIS A 191 3.65 -13.80 5.36
N CYS A 192 3.73 -12.94 6.39
CA CYS A 192 2.55 -12.40 7.07
C CYS A 192 1.68 -11.55 6.13
N VAL A 193 2.28 -10.67 5.31
CA VAL A 193 1.55 -9.88 4.29
C VAL A 193 0.82 -10.81 3.31
N ARG A 194 1.51 -11.85 2.79
CA ARG A 194 0.86 -12.84 1.92
C ARG A 194 -0.25 -13.62 2.62
N PHE A 195 -0.08 -13.95 3.90
CA PHE A 195 -1.10 -14.64 4.68
C PHE A 195 -2.34 -13.77 4.89
N PHE A 196 -2.15 -12.48 5.24
CA PHE A 196 -3.25 -11.52 5.33
C PHE A 196 -4.04 -11.44 4.02
N ALA A 197 -3.36 -11.32 2.90
CA ALA A 197 -3.99 -11.19 1.60
C ALA A 197 -4.69 -12.48 1.14
N ASN A 198 -3.97 -13.61 1.15
CA ASN A 198 -4.45 -14.86 0.55
C ASN A 198 -5.36 -15.67 1.48
N ALA A 199 -4.97 -15.82 2.76
CA ALA A 199 -5.70 -16.69 3.69
C ALA A 199 -6.84 -15.96 4.39
N LEU A 200 -6.64 -14.69 4.76
CA LEU A 200 -7.64 -13.90 5.48
C LEU A 200 -8.44 -12.97 4.55
N ASN A 201 -8.05 -12.86 3.28
CA ASN A 201 -8.66 -11.98 2.28
C ASN A 201 -8.67 -10.50 2.72
N CYS A 202 -7.55 -10.04 3.32
CA CYS A 202 -7.37 -8.64 3.65
C CYS A 202 -7.03 -7.85 2.39
N LYS A 203 -7.75 -6.77 2.14
CA LYS A 203 -7.50 -5.85 1.03
C LYS A 203 -6.66 -4.64 1.44
N PHE A 204 -6.69 -4.27 2.70
CA PHE A 204 -5.82 -3.23 3.27
C PHE A 204 -4.81 -3.88 4.22
N VAL A 205 -3.53 -3.56 4.03
CA VAL A 205 -2.46 -4.02 4.91
C VAL A 205 -1.64 -2.83 5.37
N VAL A 206 -1.29 -2.80 6.64
CA VAL A 206 -0.41 -1.77 7.24
C VAL A 206 0.86 -2.41 7.75
N LEU A 207 1.99 -1.76 7.47
CA LEU A 207 3.29 -2.06 8.03
C LEU A 207 3.91 -0.80 8.67
N ASP A 208 3.85 -0.70 9.98
CA ASP A 208 4.41 0.39 10.79
C ASP A 208 5.48 -0.17 11.76
N HIS A 209 6.78 0.01 11.48
CA HIS A 209 7.43 0.62 10.31
C HIS A 209 8.55 -0.29 9.76
N VAL A 210 8.91 -0.09 8.50
CA VAL A 210 9.85 -0.93 7.78
C VAL A 210 11.27 -0.97 8.38
N SER A 211 11.71 0.09 9.05
CA SER A 211 13.09 0.16 9.59
C SER A 211 13.35 -0.78 10.77
N ILE A 212 12.31 -1.27 11.47
CA ILE A 212 12.49 -2.26 12.56
C ILE A 212 12.93 -3.61 12.01
N VAL A 213 12.45 -3.97 10.82
CA VAL A 213 12.75 -5.24 10.15
C VAL A 213 14.26 -5.39 9.86
N ILE A 214 15.00 -4.28 9.89
CA ILE A 214 16.40 -4.19 9.46
C ILE A 214 17.35 -3.81 10.60
N SER A 215 16.82 -3.53 11.79
CA SER A 215 17.63 -3.04 12.94
C SER A 215 18.68 -4.02 13.43
N ASP A 216 18.59 -5.29 13.07
CA ASP A 216 19.54 -6.35 13.45
C ASP A 216 20.73 -6.51 12.48
N GLN A 217 20.80 -5.71 11.41
CA GLN A 217 21.83 -5.82 10.38
C GLN A 217 22.94 -4.76 10.51
N GLN A 218 24.16 -5.09 10.08
CA GLN A 218 25.29 -4.14 10.09
C GLN A 218 25.04 -3.00 9.09
N GLN A 219 25.55 -1.79 9.38
CA GLN A 219 25.25 -0.53 8.64
C GLN A 219 25.41 -0.58 7.10
N GLY A 220 26.20 -1.51 6.54
CA GLY A 220 26.33 -1.69 5.09
C GLY A 220 25.19 -2.48 4.44
N ASP A 221 24.47 -3.27 5.22
CA ASP A 221 23.42 -4.17 4.76
C ASP A 221 22.01 -3.54 4.89
N GLU A 222 21.84 -2.50 5.73
CA GLU A 222 20.53 -1.84 5.93
C GLU A 222 19.92 -1.35 4.63
N ARG A 223 20.70 -0.69 3.79
CA ARG A 223 20.19 -0.17 2.50
C ARG A 223 19.76 -1.28 1.56
N ARG A 224 20.56 -2.34 1.44
CA ARG A 224 20.24 -3.49 0.59
C ARG A 224 18.99 -4.22 1.08
N ALA A 225 18.86 -4.37 2.39
CA ALA A 225 17.69 -5.00 3.00
C ALA A 225 16.41 -4.17 2.75
N ILE A 226 16.49 -2.82 2.81
CA ILE A 226 15.37 -1.96 2.43
C ILE A 226 15.03 -2.11 0.94
N ASP A 227 16.02 -2.11 0.06
CA ASP A 227 15.80 -2.29 -1.37
C ASP A 227 15.12 -3.62 -1.66
N GLU A 228 15.55 -4.69 -1.00
CA GLU A 228 14.99 -6.03 -1.13
C GLU A 228 13.54 -6.10 -0.64
N ILE A 229 13.27 -5.63 0.58
CA ILE A 229 11.90 -5.68 1.14
C ILE A 229 10.94 -4.82 0.33
N MET A 230 11.35 -3.62 -0.09
CA MET A 230 10.53 -2.73 -0.90
C MET A 230 10.19 -3.35 -2.26
N THR A 231 11.16 -3.98 -2.90
CA THR A 231 10.94 -4.69 -4.18
C THR A 231 9.94 -5.83 -4.01
N LYS A 232 10.12 -6.67 -2.97
CA LYS A 232 9.22 -7.79 -2.69
C LYS A 232 7.82 -7.32 -2.30
N LEU A 233 7.70 -6.27 -1.47
CA LEU A 233 6.41 -5.69 -1.11
C LEU A 233 5.68 -5.13 -2.32
N ARG A 234 6.38 -4.42 -3.22
CA ARG A 234 5.80 -3.92 -4.46
C ARG A 234 5.25 -5.03 -5.34
N MET A 235 5.99 -6.14 -5.48
CA MET A 235 5.53 -7.33 -6.23
C MET A 235 4.27 -7.92 -5.58
N ILE A 236 4.26 -8.10 -4.25
CA ILE A 236 3.11 -8.65 -3.52
C ILE A 236 1.87 -7.77 -3.71
N VAL A 237 2.03 -6.45 -3.59
CA VAL A 237 0.94 -5.48 -3.75
C VAL A 237 0.28 -5.59 -5.12
N GLN A 238 1.08 -5.73 -6.18
CA GLN A 238 0.57 -5.90 -7.55
C GLN A 238 -0.01 -7.29 -7.80
N GLU A 239 0.67 -8.35 -7.33
CA GLU A 239 0.27 -9.75 -7.53
C GLU A 239 -1.06 -10.06 -6.83
N LEU A 240 -1.26 -9.54 -5.62
CA LEU A 240 -2.41 -9.88 -4.77
C LEU A 240 -3.50 -8.81 -4.77
N ASP A 241 -3.31 -7.74 -5.53
CA ASP A 241 -4.27 -6.65 -5.66
C ASP A 241 -4.77 -6.15 -4.29
N ILE A 242 -3.80 -5.71 -3.47
CA ILE A 242 -4.02 -5.14 -2.14
C ILE A 242 -3.52 -3.71 -2.08
N SER A 243 -4.07 -2.90 -1.18
CA SER A 243 -3.48 -1.61 -0.81
C SER A 243 -2.58 -1.80 0.42
N LEU A 244 -1.31 -1.45 0.29
CA LEU A 244 -0.35 -1.52 1.39
C LEU A 244 0.03 -0.11 1.85
N ILE A 245 -0.25 0.20 3.11
CA ILE A 245 0.19 1.43 3.77
C ILE A 245 1.47 1.12 4.55
N LEU A 246 2.57 1.72 4.11
CA LEU A 246 3.89 1.58 4.70
C LEU A 246 4.25 2.83 5.48
N VAL A 247 4.70 2.67 6.73
CA VAL A 247 5.27 3.79 7.49
C VAL A 247 6.79 3.75 7.38
N SER A 248 7.39 4.89 7.12
CA SER A 248 8.84 5.07 7.06
C SER A 248 9.27 6.31 7.86
N HIS A 249 10.44 6.23 8.49
CA HIS A 249 11.04 7.39 9.14
C HIS A 249 11.83 8.27 8.16
N LEU A 250 11.95 9.54 8.49
CA LEU A 250 12.86 10.47 7.82
C LEU A 250 14.26 10.39 8.44
N LYS A 251 15.28 10.68 7.63
CA LYS A 251 16.63 10.98 8.10
C LYS A 251 16.58 12.27 8.92
N ARG A 252 17.40 12.36 9.95
CA ARG A 252 17.57 13.64 10.65
C ARG A 252 18.14 14.65 9.67
N PRO A 253 17.51 15.83 9.50
CA PRO A 253 18.03 16.87 8.64
C PRO A 253 19.31 17.46 9.24
N SER A 254 20.14 18.06 8.39
CA SER A 254 21.34 18.78 8.80
C SER A 254 21.05 20.22 9.28
N SER A 255 19.80 20.67 9.14
CA SER A 255 19.29 21.99 9.53
C SER A 255 18.17 21.84 10.57
N ALA A 256 17.15 22.71 10.56
CA ALA A 256 15.99 22.64 11.44
C ALA A 256 15.37 21.24 11.47
N GLY A 257 15.03 20.75 12.66
CA GLY A 257 14.45 19.44 12.87
C GLY A 257 13.06 19.30 12.23
N HIS A 258 12.66 18.07 11.94
CA HIS A 258 11.29 17.82 11.48
C HIS A 258 10.26 18.19 12.55
N GLU A 259 10.64 18.14 13.82
CA GLU A 259 9.88 18.61 14.98
C GLU A 259 9.74 20.14 15.03
N GLU A 260 10.49 20.87 14.24
CA GLU A 260 10.45 22.34 14.07
C GLU A 260 9.71 22.76 12.80
N GLY A 261 8.99 21.84 12.15
CA GLY A 261 8.18 22.11 10.97
C GLY A 261 8.93 22.08 9.63
N ALA A 262 10.11 21.45 9.58
CA ALA A 262 10.83 21.32 8.31
C ALA A 262 9.99 20.58 7.25
N VAL A 263 9.98 21.13 6.03
CA VAL A 263 9.26 20.59 4.88
C VAL A 263 9.82 19.21 4.51
N THR A 264 8.92 18.26 4.29
CA THR A 264 9.28 16.88 3.92
C THR A 264 9.58 16.73 2.43
N SER A 265 10.55 15.87 2.09
CA SER A 265 10.91 15.56 0.70
C SER A 265 11.34 14.11 0.52
N LEU A 266 11.31 13.61 -0.74
CA LEU A 266 11.75 12.24 -1.07
C LEU A 266 13.21 11.96 -0.68
N SER A 267 14.08 12.96 -0.75
CA SER A 267 15.51 12.81 -0.42
C SER A 267 15.78 12.55 1.06
N GLN A 268 14.80 12.87 1.92
CA GLN A 268 14.89 12.70 3.37
C GLN A 268 14.39 11.32 3.83
N LEU A 269 13.83 10.48 2.97
CA LEU A 269 13.44 9.13 3.33
C LEU A 269 14.64 8.34 3.88
N ARG A 270 14.46 7.72 5.06
CA ARG A 270 15.54 6.99 5.72
C ARG A 270 15.77 5.65 5.04
N GLY A 271 17.05 5.32 4.87
CA GLY A 271 17.51 4.02 4.41
C GLY A 271 17.75 3.97 2.91
N SER A 272 16.75 4.09 2.06
CA SER A 272 16.94 3.95 0.62
C SER A 272 16.03 4.82 -0.23
N ALA A 273 16.54 5.20 -1.41
CA ALA A 273 15.73 5.84 -2.46
C ALA A 273 14.62 4.91 -3.01
N SER A 274 14.74 3.59 -2.83
CA SER A 274 13.75 2.61 -3.28
C SER A 274 12.38 2.84 -2.65
N ILE A 275 12.31 3.32 -1.40
CA ILE A 275 11.04 3.66 -0.75
C ILE A 275 10.27 4.67 -1.61
N GLY A 276 10.92 5.80 -1.96
CA GLY A 276 10.30 6.80 -2.81
C GLY A 276 10.06 6.32 -4.25
N GLN A 277 10.96 5.50 -4.80
CA GLN A 277 10.83 5.01 -6.18
C GLN A 277 9.70 3.99 -6.35
N LEU A 278 9.57 3.05 -5.42
CA LEU A 278 8.62 1.92 -5.52
C LEU A 278 7.23 2.26 -4.99
N SER A 279 7.08 3.29 -4.14
CA SER A 279 5.77 3.76 -3.70
C SER A 279 5.01 4.46 -4.83
N ASP A 280 3.70 4.27 -4.88
CA ASP A 280 2.81 4.99 -5.80
C ASP A 280 2.46 6.37 -5.26
N ILE A 281 2.17 6.44 -3.96
CA ILE A 281 1.89 7.67 -3.22
C ILE A 281 2.87 7.78 -2.06
N VAL A 282 3.41 8.97 -1.82
CA VAL A 282 4.23 9.28 -0.63
C VAL A 282 3.64 10.50 0.05
N LEU A 283 3.22 10.32 1.31
CA LEU A 283 2.64 11.36 2.15
C LEU A 283 3.64 11.75 3.24
N GLY A 284 3.90 13.03 3.39
CA GLY A 284 4.72 13.59 4.47
C GLY A 284 3.85 14.29 5.50
N LEU A 285 4.15 14.05 6.79
CA LEU A 285 3.52 14.77 7.89
C LEU A 285 4.52 15.77 8.45
N GLU A 286 4.12 17.03 8.52
CA GLU A 286 4.91 18.18 8.95
C GLU A 286 4.24 18.86 10.13
N ARG A 287 4.95 19.09 11.23
CA ARG A 287 4.42 19.79 12.40
C ARG A 287 5.52 20.52 13.13
N ASN A 288 5.27 21.77 13.51
CA ASN A 288 6.14 22.50 14.41
C ASN A 288 5.66 22.34 15.87
N GLY A 289 6.20 21.35 16.56
CA GLY A 289 5.88 21.07 17.97
C GLY A 289 6.42 22.11 18.95
N GLN A 290 7.23 23.07 18.48
CA GLN A 290 7.82 24.15 19.31
C GLN A 290 7.20 25.52 18.99
N HIS A 291 6.14 25.58 18.18
CA HIS A 291 5.48 26.82 17.83
C HIS A 291 4.92 27.52 19.08
N GLU A 292 4.93 28.87 19.11
CA GLU A 292 4.44 29.65 20.28
C GLU A 292 2.92 29.46 20.47
N ASP A 293 2.18 29.41 19.39
CA ASP A 293 0.74 29.14 19.39
C ASP A 293 0.47 27.65 19.66
N GLU A 294 -0.44 27.37 20.62
CA GLU A 294 -0.77 26.01 21.05
C GLU A 294 -1.50 25.21 19.95
N GLU A 295 -2.40 25.85 19.22
CA GLU A 295 -3.13 25.18 18.14
C GLU A 295 -2.18 24.78 17.01
N GLU A 296 -1.25 25.64 16.62
CA GLU A 296 -0.24 25.33 15.60
C GLU A 296 0.72 24.21 16.07
N ARG A 297 1.04 24.13 17.39
CA ARG A 297 1.80 22.97 17.93
C ARG A 297 1.10 21.63 17.73
N HIS A 298 -0.24 21.63 17.68
CA HIS A 298 -1.07 20.45 17.48
C HIS A 298 -1.55 20.28 16.04
N THR A 299 -1.21 21.23 15.16
CA THR A 299 -1.58 21.19 13.74
C THR A 299 -0.50 20.51 12.92
N THR A 300 -0.90 19.49 12.16
CA THR A 300 -0.05 18.72 11.26
C THR A 300 -0.44 19.01 9.82
N THR A 301 0.49 19.49 8.99
CA THR A 301 0.30 19.60 7.55
C THR A 301 0.56 18.23 6.92
N VAL A 302 -0.40 17.75 6.15
CA VAL A 302 -0.24 16.58 5.28
C VAL A 302 0.20 17.06 3.90
N ARG A 303 1.33 16.58 3.43
CA ARG A 303 1.87 16.90 2.11
C ARG A 303 1.91 15.65 1.21
N VAL A 304 1.40 15.77 0.01
CA VAL A 304 1.63 14.78 -1.06
C VAL A 304 2.99 15.06 -1.67
N ILE A 305 3.97 14.20 -1.37
CA ILE A 305 5.35 14.35 -1.87
C ILE A 305 5.50 13.67 -3.23
N LYS A 306 4.78 12.59 -3.44
CA LYS A 306 4.74 11.84 -4.70
C LYS A 306 3.34 11.28 -4.93
N ASN A 307 2.89 11.32 -6.18
CA ASN A 307 1.64 10.72 -6.61
C ASN A 307 1.78 10.25 -8.06
N ARG A 308 1.77 8.95 -8.28
CA ARG A 308 1.85 8.37 -9.62
C ARG A 308 0.54 8.44 -10.38
N PHE A 309 -0.58 8.46 -9.66
CA PHE A 309 -1.90 8.42 -10.28
C PHE A 309 -2.25 9.77 -10.94
N SER A 310 -2.29 10.85 -10.18
CA SER A 310 -2.67 12.16 -10.69
C SER A 310 -1.48 13.05 -11.09
N GLY A 311 -0.27 12.76 -10.56
CA GLY A 311 0.89 13.64 -10.67
C GLY A 311 0.83 14.87 -9.76
N LEU A 312 -0.29 15.12 -9.06
CA LEU A 312 -0.47 16.28 -8.19
C LEU A 312 0.32 16.10 -6.89
N THR A 313 1.05 17.13 -6.50
CA THR A 313 1.87 17.16 -5.28
C THR A 313 1.74 18.52 -4.60
N GLY A 314 2.11 18.57 -3.31
CA GLY A 314 2.05 19.80 -2.52
C GLY A 314 1.37 19.59 -1.18
N PRO A 315 1.17 20.66 -0.38
CA PRO A 315 0.39 20.58 0.86
C PRO A 315 -1.06 20.26 0.50
N ALA A 316 -1.61 19.24 1.17
CA ALA A 316 -2.96 18.73 0.91
C ALA A 316 -3.98 19.28 1.90
N CYS A 317 -3.70 19.14 3.19
CA CYS A 317 -4.58 19.59 4.26
C CYS A 317 -3.79 19.85 5.55
N LYS A 318 -4.44 20.54 6.49
CA LYS A 318 -3.98 20.70 7.88
C LYS A 318 -4.88 19.93 8.81
N LEU A 319 -4.30 19.12 9.68
CA LEU A 319 -5.01 18.30 10.65
C LEU A 319 -4.73 18.78 12.06
N LEU A 320 -5.76 19.11 12.82
CA LEU A 320 -5.68 19.44 14.23
C LEU A 320 -5.82 18.15 15.06
N TYR A 321 -4.85 17.88 15.91
CA TYR A 321 -4.92 16.80 16.89
C TYR A 321 -5.58 17.27 18.18
N SER A 322 -6.63 16.59 18.61
CA SER A 322 -7.26 16.79 19.91
C SER A 322 -6.74 15.79 20.93
N SER A 323 -6.12 16.28 22.00
CA SER A 323 -5.67 15.43 23.12
C SER A 323 -6.85 14.83 23.91
N GLU A 324 -8.02 15.45 23.87
CA GLU A 324 -9.24 15.00 24.54
C GLU A 324 -9.84 13.77 23.84
N THR A 325 -9.93 13.83 22.51
CA THR A 325 -10.54 12.76 21.71
C THR A 325 -9.53 11.76 21.14
N GLY A 326 -8.26 12.15 21.05
CA GLY A 326 -7.23 11.39 20.36
C GLY A 326 -7.36 11.40 18.84
N ARG A 327 -8.21 12.27 18.27
CA ARG A 327 -8.54 12.33 16.83
C ARG A 327 -7.73 13.40 16.10
N MET A 328 -7.55 13.18 14.80
CA MET A 328 -6.98 14.15 13.85
C MET A 328 -8.08 14.59 12.90
N THR A 329 -8.50 15.87 12.98
CA THR A 329 -9.59 16.43 12.16
C THR A 329 -9.05 17.50 11.22
N GLU A 330 -9.59 17.55 10.00
CA GLU A 330 -9.19 18.55 8.99
C GLU A 330 -9.69 19.94 9.40
N LYS A 331 -8.80 20.95 9.30
CA LYS A 331 -9.12 22.36 9.54
C LYS A 331 -9.78 22.96 8.29
N GLU A 332 -10.86 23.70 8.48
CA GLU A 332 -11.62 24.31 7.38
C GLU A 332 -10.84 25.42 6.64
N ASP A 333 -9.95 26.12 7.34
CA ASP A 333 -9.22 27.30 6.82
C ASP A 333 -8.18 26.97 5.73
N PHE A 334 -8.00 25.70 5.38
CA PHE A 334 -7.04 25.27 4.34
C PHE A 334 -7.69 25.12 2.95
N LYS A 335 -9.00 25.40 2.83
CA LYS A 335 -9.76 25.21 1.58
C LYS A 335 -9.46 26.24 0.47
N ASP A 336 -8.75 27.34 0.78
CA ASP A 336 -8.58 28.51 -0.09
C ASP A 336 -7.15 28.69 -0.65
N ILE A 337 -6.33 27.63 -0.72
CA ILE A 337 -5.06 27.74 -1.46
C ILE A 337 -5.30 27.23 -2.89
N GLU A 338 -5.70 28.17 -3.76
CA GLU A 338 -5.64 28.03 -5.21
C GLU A 338 -4.18 27.99 -5.73
#